data_1bc1723b6882d15d7aeb37704ceb7429
#
_entry.id   1bc1723b6882d15d7aeb37704ceb7429
#
_cell.length_a   1.000
_cell.length_b   1.000
_cell.length_c   1.000
_cell.angle_alpha   90.00
_cell.angle_beta   90.00
_cell.angle_gamma   90.00
#
_symmetry.space_group_name_H-M   'P 1'
#
loop_
_entity.id
_entity.type
_entity.pdbx_description
1 polymer ?
#
loop_
_entity_poly.entity_id
_entity_poly.type
_entity_poly.pdbx_seq_one_letter_code
_entity_poly.pdbx_strand_id
1 'polypeptide(L)'
;MKIKSKIMMKEEVSGLMDVWKYMGLKTVFTNGCFDIIHLGHIDYLARAASLGGKLVIGLNTDASVSKLKGPNRSVQDEKSRALILAALQFVDAVILFDEETPKELISFLIPDILVKGSDYSIDQIVGADVVLNNGGKVETMDFVPGYSTSKIIEKIKTTN
;
A
#
# COMPACT_ATOMS: atom_id res chain seq x y z
N MET A 1 -12.85 10.92 13.94
CA MET A 1 -12.08 11.10 12.69
C MET A 1 -12.88 10.50 11.54
N LYS A 2 -13.11 11.22 10.46
CA LYS A 2 -13.89 10.71 9.32
C LYS A 2 -13.00 9.76 8.50
N ILE A 3 -13.27 8.46 8.52
CA ILE A 3 -12.48 7.44 7.80
C ILE A 3 -12.34 7.80 6.31
N LYS A 4 -13.43 8.23 5.68
CA LYS A 4 -13.43 8.61 4.26
C LYS A 4 -12.46 9.74 3.91
N SER A 5 -12.11 10.63 4.85
CA SER A 5 -11.15 11.70 4.59
C SER A 5 -9.70 11.25 4.47
N LYS A 6 -9.41 9.97 4.72
CA LYS A 6 -8.10 9.36 4.44
C LYS A 6 -7.97 8.84 3.01
N ILE A 7 -9.09 8.72 2.27
CA ILE A 7 -9.07 8.32 0.85
C ILE A 7 -8.99 9.60 0.03
N MET A 8 -7.86 9.82 -0.62
CA MET A 8 -7.49 11.12 -1.18
C MET A 8 -6.88 10.97 -2.57
N MET A 9 -6.91 12.07 -3.33
CA MET A 9 -6.13 12.19 -4.57
C MET A 9 -4.65 12.38 -4.25
N LYS A 10 -3.76 12.00 -5.18
CA LYS A 10 -2.31 12.10 -4.98
C LYS A 10 -1.84 13.53 -4.69
N GLU A 11 -2.50 14.54 -5.28
CA GLU A 11 -2.21 15.96 -5.07
C GLU A 11 -2.51 16.39 -3.63
N GLU A 12 -3.62 15.91 -3.05
CA GLU A 12 -3.97 16.20 -1.66
C GLU A 12 -2.96 15.56 -0.69
N VAL A 13 -2.56 14.30 -0.97
CA VAL A 13 -1.57 13.60 -0.15
C VAL A 13 -0.20 14.26 -0.28
N SER A 14 0.21 14.69 -1.47
CA SER A 14 1.48 15.43 -1.66
C SER A 14 1.51 16.69 -0.79
N GLY A 15 0.43 17.49 -0.79
CA GLY A 15 0.34 18.66 0.08
C GLY A 15 0.41 18.32 1.58
N LEU A 16 -0.21 17.19 2.00
CA LEU A 16 -0.09 16.72 3.38
C LEU A 16 1.34 16.24 3.72
N MET A 17 2.01 15.58 2.78
CA MET A 17 3.40 15.13 2.97
C MET A 17 4.34 16.33 3.20
N ASP A 18 4.13 17.44 2.51
CA ASP A 18 4.90 18.68 2.75
C ASP A 18 4.67 19.20 4.18
N VAL A 19 3.43 19.19 4.66
CA VAL A 19 3.10 19.55 6.05
C VAL A 19 3.76 18.59 7.04
N TRP A 20 3.67 17.29 6.82
CA TRP A 20 4.30 16.27 7.69
C TRP A 20 5.80 16.41 7.72
N LYS A 21 6.44 16.68 6.58
CA LYS A 21 7.87 16.93 6.48
C LYS A 21 8.28 18.19 7.27
N TYR A 22 7.51 19.27 7.17
CA TYR A 22 7.72 20.48 7.98
C TYR A 22 7.61 20.18 9.48
N MET A 23 6.75 19.24 9.89
CA MET A 23 6.62 18.77 11.28
C MET A 23 7.71 17.79 11.70
N GLY A 24 8.68 17.46 10.85
CA GLY A 24 9.73 16.48 11.13
C GLY A 24 9.26 15.02 11.07
N LEU A 25 8.06 14.75 10.51
CA LEU A 25 7.54 13.39 10.37
C LEU A 25 7.99 12.79 9.05
N LYS A 26 8.35 11.50 9.07
CA LYS A 26 8.72 10.74 7.87
C LYS A 26 7.50 10.03 7.30
N THR A 27 7.42 10.04 5.99
CA THR A 27 6.38 9.33 5.23
C THR A 27 6.88 7.95 4.82
N VAL A 28 6.05 6.96 5.06
CA VAL A 28 6.23 5.57 4.61
C VAL A 28 5.22 5.30 3.53
N PHE A 29 5.66 4.76 2.40
CA PHE A 29 4.79 4.37 1.30
C PHE A 29 4.89 2.86 1.05
N THR A 30 3.75 2.25 0.85
CA THR A 30 3.63 0.89 0.29
C THR A 30 2.48 0.85 -0.69
N ASN A 31 2.45 -0.16 -1.56
CA ASN A 31 1.32 -0.36 -2.47
C ASN A 31 0.96 -1.83 -2.62
N GLY A 32 -0.27 -2.06 -3.04
CA GLY A 32 -0.77 -3.41 -3.30
C GLY A 32 -2.26 -3.46 -3.62
N CYS A 33 -2.74 -4.67 -3.87
CA CYS A 33 -4.17 -4.92 -4.13
C CYS A 33 -4.99 -4.98 -2.85
N PHE A 34 -4.42 -5.47 -1.76
CA PHE A 34 -5.03 -5.60 -0.44
C PHE A 34 -6.46 -6.15 -0.48
N ASP A 35 -6.63 -7.26 -1.24
CA ASP A 35 -7.91 -7.93 -1.38
C ASP A 35 -8.11 -8.91 -0.23
N ILE A 36 -9.31 -8.93 0.37
CA ILE A 36 -9.64 -9.76 1.55
C ILE A 36 -8.58 -9.58 2.65
N ILE A 37 -8.65 -8.48 3.38
CA ILE A 37 -7.70 -8.16 4.46
C ILE A 37 -7.63 -9.32 5.48
N HIS A 38 -6.41 -9.71 5.82
CA HIS A 38 -6.11 -10.80 6.74
C HIS A 38 -4.92 -10.44 7.64
N LEU A 39 -4.61 -11.29 8.62
CA LEU A 39 -3.54 -11.05 9.60
C LEU A 39 -2.22 -10.63 8.93
N GLY A 40 -1.82 -11.29 7.85
CA GLY A 40 -0.58 -10.96 7.14
C GLY A 40 -0.54 -9.53 6.61
N HIS A 41 -1.67 -9.01 6.12
CA HIS A 41 -1.76 -7.60 5.72
C HIS A 41 -1.68 -6.66 6.91
N ILE A 42 -2.38 -6.97 8.00
CA ILE A 42 -2.40 -6.11 9.20
C ILE A 42 -1.00 -6.02 9.81
N ASP A 43 -0.33 -7.16 9.99
CA ASP A 43 1.03 -7.22 10.56
C ASP A 43 2.03 -6.44 9.68
N TYR A 44 2.01 -6.69 8.38
CA TYR A 44 2.85 -6.00 7.40
C TYR A 44 2.66 -4.48 7.45
N LEU A 45 1.41 -4.02 7.38
CA LEU A 45 1.09 -2.59 7.37
C LEU A 45 1.41 -1.92 8.72
N ALA A 46 1.18 -2.60 9.85
CA ALA A 46 1.52 -2.08 11.16
C ALA A 46 3.04 -1.92 11.35
N ARG A 47 3.83 -2.91 10.90
CA ARG A 47 5.30 -2.81 10.89
C ARG A 47 5.78 -1.71 9.95
N ALA A 48 5.21 -1.59 8.76
CA ALA A 48 5.53 -0.50 7.85
C ALA A 48 5.27 0.87 8.50
N ALA A 49 4.11 1.05 9.14
CA ALA A 49 3.77 2.29 9.84
C ALA A 49 4.79 2.65 10.94
N SER A 50 5.37 1.65 11.62
CA SER A 50 6.35 1.87 12.69
C SER A 50 7.70 2.39 12.22
N LEU A 51 8.01 2.34 10.93
CA LEU A 51 9.26 2.87 10.35
C LEU A 51 9.30 4.39 10.26
N GLY A 52 8.14 5.04 10.25
CA GLY A 52 8.00 6.49 10.13
C GLY A 52 6.85 7.02 10.95
N GLY A 53 6.46 8.27 10.69
CA GLY A 53 5.35 8.92 11.40
C GLY A 53 4.02 8.85 10.65
N LYS A 54 4.04 8.56 9.33
CA LYS A 54 2.88 8.63 8.44
C LYS A 54 2.90 7.52 7.40
N LEU A 55 1.84 6.70 7.37
CA LEU A 55 1.69 5.61 6.39
C LEU A 55 0.73 6.00 5.28
N VAL A 56 1.26 6.02 4.05
CA VAL A 56 0.52 6.22 2.80
C VAL A 56 0.45 4.92 2.03
N ILE A 57 -0.74 4.53 1.59
CA ILE A 57 -0.96 3.31 0.82
C ILE A 57 -1.42 3.66 -0.61
N GLY A 58 -0.66 3.20 -1.60
CA GLY A 58 -1.11 3.11 -2.99
C GLY A 58 -1.96 1.86 -3.19
N LEU A 59 -3.22 2.03 -3.51
CA LEU A 59 -4.16 0.93 -3.71
C LEU A 59 -4.48 0.77 -5.19
N ASN A 60 -4.17 -0.40 -5.76
CA ASN A 60 -4.53 -0.72 -7.14
C ASN A 60 -6.05 -0.66 -7.33
N THR A 61 -6.52 0.03 -8.37
CA THR A 61 -7.94 -0.01 -8.79
C THR A 61 -8.37 -1.41 -9.21
N ASP A 62 -9.66 -1.66 -9.32
CA ASP A 62 -10.18 -2.95 -9.80
C ASP A 62 -9.71 -3.24 -11.23
N ALA A 63 -9.63 -2.21 -12.08
CA ALA A 63 -9.11 -2.33 -13.44
C ALA A 63 -7.63 -2.74 -13.44
N SER A 64 -6.80 -2.11 -12.60
CA SER A 64 -5.38 -2.47 -12.44
C SER A 64 -5.21 -3.89 -11.90
N VAL A 65 -5.98 -4.29 -10.89
CA VAL A 65 -5.93 -5.65 -10.32
C VAL A 65 -6.33 -6.70 -11.36
N SER A 66 -7.36 -6.43 -12.17
CA SER A 66 -7.81 -7.36 -13.21
C SER A 66 -6.75 -7.58 -14.29
N LYS A 67 -6.00 -6.54 -14.66
CA LYS A 67 -4.85 -6.66 -15.57
C LYS A 67 -3.72 -7.51 -14.98
N LEU A 68 -3.44 -7.35 -13.68
CA LEU A 68 -2.33 -8.03 -13.01
C LEU A 68 -2.64 -9.48 -12.63
N LYS A 69 -3.88 -9.78 -12.23
CA LYS A 69 -4.25 -11.06 -11.59
C LYS A 69 -5.38 -11.82 -12.30
N GLY A 70 -5.88 -11.27 -13.40
CA GLY A 70 -6.96 -11.86 -14.20
C GLY A 70 -8.35 -11.25 -13.90
N PRO A 71 -9.34 -11.49 -14.79
CA PRO A 71 -10.63 -10.78 -14.81
C PRO A 71 -11.54 -11.07 -13.61
N ASN A 72 -11.30 -12.15 -12.87
CA ASN A 72 -12.08 -12.53 -11.68
C ASN A 72 -11.45 -12.03 -10.37
N ARG A 73 -10.55 -11.09 -10.42
CA ARG A 73 -9.87 -10.44 -9.29
C ARG A 73 -10.04 -8.92 -9.41
N SER A 74 -10.25 -8.17 -8.38
CA SER A 74 -10.31 -8.49 -6.95
C SER A 74 -11.68 -9.08 -6.56
N VAL A 75 -11.76 -9.75 -5.41
CA VAL A 75 -13.03 -10.24 -4.84
C VAL A 75 -13.83 -9.08 -4.24
N GLN A 76 -13.14 -8.18 -3.54
CA GLN A 76 -13.72 -6.95 -3.01
C GLN A 76 -13.47 -5.79 -3.99
N ASP A 77 -14.49 -4.95 -4.22
CA ASP A 77 -14.34 -3.75 -5.03
C ASP A 77 -13.37 -2.73 -4.41
N GLU A 78 -12.81 -1.87 -5.23
CA GLU A 78 -11.81 -0.87 -4.82
C GLU A 78 -12.30 0.07 -3.71
N LYS A 79 -13.60 0.41 -3.70
CA LYS A 79 -14.19 1.29 -2.68
C LYS A 79 -14.22 0.60 -1.32
N SER A 80 -14.59 -0.67 -1.30
CA SER A 80 -14.58 -1.51 -0.09
C SER A 80 -13.15 -1.68 0.42
N ARG A 81 -12.19 -2.02 -0.46
CA ARG A 81 -10.78 -2.17 -0.10
C ARG A 81 -10.19 -0.88 0.45
N ALA A 82 -10.44 0.25 -0.20
CA ALA A 82 -9.98 1.56 0.25
C ALA A 82 -10.54 1.94 1.62
N LEU A 83 -11.84 1.70 1.84
CA LEU A 83 -12.49 2.03 3.11
C LEU A 83 -11.97 1.16 4.26
N ILE A 84 -11.75 -0.13 4.03
CA ILE A 84 -11.18 -1.05 5.01
C ILE A 84 -9.77 -0.59 5.41
N LEU A 85 -8.91 -0.26 4.45
CA LEU A 85 -7.56 0.26 4.73
C LEU A 85 -7.61 1.59 5.49
N ALA A 86 -8.47 2.51 5.07
CA ALA A 86 -8.63 3.80 5.72
C ALA A 86 -9.16 3.69 7.17
N ALA A 87 -9.88 2.60 7.49
CA ALA A 87 -10.36 2.33 8.85
C ALA A 87 -9.25 1.86 9.80
N LEU A 88 -8.11 1.40 9.29
CA LEU A 88 -6.97 1.03 10.11
C LEU A 88 -6.37 2.26 10.78
N GLN A 89 -6.16 2.18 12.10
CA GLN A 89 -5.72 3.31 12.91
C GLN A 89 -4.38 3.88 12.43
N PHE A 90 -3.46 3.03 12.06
CA PHE A 90 -2.09 3.37 11.65
C PHE A 90 -1.94 3.75 10.17
N VAL A 91 -3.03 3.80 9.40
CA VAL A 91 -3.04 4.29 8.02
C VAL A 91 -3.44 5.76 8.02
N ASP A 92 -2.64 6.61 7.38
CA ASP A 92 -2.87 8.07 7.31
C ASP A 92 -3.52 8.49 5.98
N ALA A 93 -3.16 7.84 4.86
CA ALA A 93 -3.75 8.11 3.56
C ALA A 93 -3.82 6.85 2.68
N VAL A 94 -4.84 6.80 1.83
CA VAL A 94 -5.02 5.78 0.78
C VAL A 94 -5.26 6.49 -0.54
N ILE A 95 -4.46 6.15 -1.55
CA ILE A 95 -4.54 6.70 -2.91
C ILE A 95 -4.87 5.55 -3.87
N LEU A 96 -5.93 5.69 -4.65
CA LEU A 96 -6.22 4.78 -5.75
C LEU A 96 -5.34 5.12 -6.96
N PHE A 97 -4.73 4.12 -7.58
CA PHE A 97 -3.96 4.29 -8.81
C PHE A 97 -4.25 3.16 -9.81
N ASP A 98 -4.23 3.48 -11.09
CA ASP A 98 -4.65 2.59 -12.19
C ASP A 98 -3.49 2.11 -13.07
N GLU A 99 -2.31 2.67 -12.89
CA GLU A 99 -1.11 2.34 -13.65
C GLU A 99 -0.67 0.89 -13.37
N GLU A 100 -0.01 0.26 -14.33
CA GLU A 100 0.51 -1.12 -14.19
C GLU A 100 1.51 -1.26 -13.04
N THR A 101 2.27 -0.19 -12.79
CA THR A 101 3.26 -0.13 -11.72
C THR A 101 3.08 1.14 -10.90
N PRO A 102 3.48 1.15 -9.63
CA PRO A 102 3.38 2.35 -8.78
C PRO A 102 4.45 3.42 -9.08
N LYS A 103 5.24 3.27 -10.15
CA LYS A 103 6.41 4.15 -10.42
C LYS A 103 6.02 5.62 -10.54
N GLU A 104 4.96 5.93 -11.28
CA GLU A 104 4.50 7.30 -11.47
C GLU A 104 4.02 7.91 -10.16
N LEU A 105 3.26 7.14 -9.36
CA LEU A 105 2.79 7.58 -8.06
C LEU A 105 3.95 7.81 -7.08
N ILE A 106 4.92 6.89 -7.02
CA ILE A 106 6.12 7.04 -6.19
C ILE A 106 6.96 8.24 -6.63
N SER A 107 7.12 8.45 -7.94
CA SER A 107 7.87 9.59 -8.51
C SER A 107 7.19 10.92 -8.21
N PHE A 108 5.87 10.94 -8.11
CA PHE A 108 5.12 12.14 -7.78
C PHE A 108 5.19 12.46 -6.28
N LEU A 109 5.11 11.45 -5.41
CA LEU A 109 5.07 11.63 -3.95
C LEU A 109 6.46 11.74 -3.32
N ILE A 110 7.45 11.02 -3.82
CA ILE A 110 8.84 10.94 -3.29
C ILE A 110 8.81 10.68 -1.77
N PRO A 111 8.33 9.51 -1.31
CA PRO A 111 8.26 9.19 0.11
C PRO A 111 9.65 9.03 0.73
N ASP A 112 9.77 9.25 2.04
CA ASP A 112 11.02 9.06 2.77
C ASP A 112 11.41 7.57 2.87
N ILE A 113 10.42 6.68 2.94
CA ILE A 113 10.62 5.24 3.08
C ILE A 113 9.64 4.50 2.15
N LEU A 114 10.18 3.65 1.28
CA LEU A 114 9.42 2.74 0.43
C LEU A 114 9.49 1.33 1.04
N VAL A 115 8.34 0.71 1.30
CA VAL A 115 8.26 -0.64 1.88
C VAL A 115 7.67 -1.62 0.88
N LYS A 116 8.28 -2.80 0.77
CA LYS A 116 7.81 -3.93 -0.05
C LYS A 116 7.96 -5.27 0.68
N GLY A 117 7.27 -6.29 0.17
CA GLY A 117 7.49 -7.66 0.64
C GLY A 117 8.92 -8.15 0.34
N SER A 118 9.44 -9.04 1.17
CA SER A 118 10.80 -9.60 1.03
C SER A 118 10.95 -10.60 -0.12
N ASP A 119 9.90 -10.87 -0.86
CA ASP A 119 9.93 -11.62 -2.11
C ASP A 119 10.59 -10.87 -3.28
N TYR A 120 10.95 -9.59 -3.07
CA TYR A 120 11.69 -8.75 -4.01
C TYR A 120 13.06 -8.37 -3.45
N SER A 121 14.09 -8.40 -4.29
CA SER A 121 15.35 -7.71 -4.00
C SER A 121 15.20 -6.21 -4.26
N ILE A 122 15.98 -5.38 -3.56
CA ILE A 122 15.81 -3.90 -3.60
C ILE A 122 15.92 -3.35 -5.03
N ASP A 123 16.81 -3.89 -5.84
CA ASP A 123 17.02 -3.53 -7.25
C ASP A 123 15.82 -3.86 -8.16
N GLN A 124 14.98 -4.81 -7.76
CA GLN A 124 13.76 -5.20 -8.48
C GLN A 124 12.52 -4.41 -8.04
N ILE A 125 12.63 -3.65 -6.95
CA ILE A 125 11.50 -2.88 -6.42
C ILE A 125 11.27 -1.65 -7.30
N VAL A 126 10.10 -1.60 -7.94
CA VAL A 126 9.68 -0.46 -8.75
C VAL A 126 9.63 0.81 -7.90
N GLY A 127 10.33 1.87 -8.35
CA GLY A 127 10.41 3.15 -7.65
C GLY A 127 11.51 3.22 -6.58
N ALA A 128 12.28 2.13 -6.35
CA ALA A 128 13.41 2.16 -5.43
C ALA A 128 14.47 3.17 -5.84
N ASP A 129 14.76 3.25 -7.15
CA ASP A 129 15.67 4.22 -7.75
C ASP A 129 15.26 5.66 -7.42
N VAL A 130 13.99 5.98 -7.52
CA VAL A 130 13.45 7.31 -7.22
C VAL A 130 13.67 7.66 -5.76
N VAL A 131 13.29 6.77 -4.85
CA VAL A 131 13.37 7.03 -3.40
C VAL A 131 14.82 7.15 -2.95
N LEU A 132 15.71 6.25 -3.38
CA LEU A 132 17.12 6.26 -3.02
C LEU A 132 17.85 7.52 -3.56
N ASN A 133 17.58 7.91 -4.81
CA ASN A 133 18.18 9.10 -5.42
C ASN A 133 17.74 10.41 -4.74
N ASN A 134 16.60 10.38 -4.04
CA ASN A 134 16.12 11.52 -3.24
C ASN A 134 16.49 11.43 -1.74
N GLY A 135 17.44 10.54 -1.37
CA GLY A 135 17.92 10.41 0.01
C GLY A 135 17.00 9.62 0.93
N GLY A 136 15.97 8.98 0.39
CA GLY A 136 15.06 8.09 1.13
C GLY A 136 15.65 6.70 1.35
N LYS A 137 14.84 5.81 1.90
CA LYS A 137 15.18 4.41 2.19
C LYS A 137 14.22 3.45 1.53
N VAL A 138 14.71 2.26 1.21
CA VAL A 138 13.88 1.13 0.74
C VAL A 138 14.05 -0.01 1.73
N GLU A 139 12.93 -0.51 2.26
CA GLU A 139 12.88 -1.57 3.26
C GLU A 139 12.06 -2.74 2.74
N THR A 140 12.53 -3.95 2.98
CA THR A 140 11.77 -5.17 2.68
C THR A 140 11.29 -5.82 3.98
N MET A 141 10.08 -6.40 3.94
CA MET A 141 9.47 -7.03 5.10
C MET A 141 8.95 -8.41 4.77
N ASP A 142 9.27 -9.38 5.62
CA ASP A 142 8.73 -10.73 5.52
C ASP A 142 7.24 -10.74 5.81
N PHE A 143 6.52 -11.55 5.04
CA PHE A 143 5.11 -11.83 5.30
C PHE A 143 4.96 -12.87 6.41
N VAL A 144 3.86 -12.79 7.17
CA VAL A 144 3.53 -13.81 8.15
C VAL A 144 3.20 -15.12 7.43
N PRO A 145 3.94 -16.22 7.72
CA PRO A 145 3.71 -17.48 7.04
C PRO A 145 2.28 -18.00 7.25
N GLY A 146 1.73 -18.60 6.22
CA GLY A 146 0.40 -19.23 6.31
C GLY A 146 -0.78 -18.35 5.95
N TYR A 147 -0.61 -17.03 5.83
CA TYR A 147 -1.69 -16.09 5.51
C TYR A 147 -1.56 -15.55 4.09
N SER A 148 -2.56 -15.78 3.26
CA SER A 148 -2.69 -15.16 1.93
C SER A 148 -4.15 -15.13 1.48
N THR A 149 -4.51 -14.17 0.65
CA THR A 149 -5.83 -14.07 0.01
C THR A 149 -6.17 -15.36 -0.75
N SER A 150 -5.21 -15.95 -1.47
CA SER A 150 -5.42 -17.18 -2.23
C SER A 150 -5.80 -18.36 -1.33
N LYS A 151 -5.15 -18.52 -0.17
CA LYS A 151 -5.50 -19.57 0.80
C LYS A 151 -6.90 -19.38 1.40
N ILE A 152 -7.30 -18.14 1.64
CA ILE A 152 -8.66 -17.85 2.13
C ILE A 152 -9.69 -18.26 1.07
N ILE A 153 -9.48 -17.85 -0.19
CA ILE A 153 -10.37 -18.21 -1.30
C ILE A 153 -10.45 -19.74 -1.47
N GLU A 154 -9.32 -20.43 -1.42
CA GLU A 154 -9.26 -21.89 -1.50
C GLU A 154 -10.06 -22.55 -0.37
N LYS A 155 -9.85 -22.09 0.86
CA LYS A 155 -10.59 -22.59 2.02
C LYS A 155 -12.11 -22.41 1.86
N ILE A 156 -12.56 -21.22 1.40
CA ILE A 156 -13.99 -20.98 1.15
C ILE A 156 -14.55 -21.98 0.13
N LYS A 157 -13.81 -22.25 -0.97
CA LYS A 157 -14.24 -23.22 -2.01
C LYS A 157 -14.31 -24.66 -1.53
N THR A 158 -13.51 -25.03 -0.53
CA THR A 158 -13.41 -26.41 -0.01
C THR A 158 -14.25 -26.64 1.25
N THR A 159 -14.94 -25.62 1.77
CA THR A 159 -15.76 -25.71 3.00
C THR A 159 -17.23 -26.07 2.72
N ASN A 160 -17.57 -26.55 1.53
CA ASN A 160 -18.91 -27.03 1.17
C ASN A 160 -19.00 -28.54 1.37
#